data_b3a3d1a7c9829386523c63f66ad398b2
#
_entry.id   b3a3d1a7c9829386523c63f66ad398b2
#
_cell.length_a   1.000
_cell.length_b   1.000
_cell.length_c   1.000
_cell.angle_alpha   90.00
_cell.angle_beta   90.00
_cell.angle_gamma   90.00
#
_symmetry.space_group_name_H-M   'P 1'
#
loop_
_entity.id
_entity.type
_entity.pdbx_description
1 polymer ?
#
loop_
_entity_poly.entity_id
_entity_poly.type
_entity_poly.pdbx_seq_one_letter_code
_entity_poly.pdbx_strand_id
1 'polypeptide(L)'
;VAGVTTYAYLTHPLIVAWGRDWLQYGGGEVRFRRPVFDGDLLRCTPVTDGDDLAIHAVTDEQEQPRVIFQTQRQSVPLNALRIGEKLPDITIALNGEWGCDYGNRAGDDLSFYTDENLVHPAVWPALANQVVYQHVARGSWIHTRSIIRHHGVAHGGDIATMKSVVVRRFESHGERAILDVHIEVAGKVVASLEHEAIVALPESTS
;
A
#
# COMPACT_ATOMS: atom_id res chain seq x y z
N VAL A 1 10.57 2.46 -10.55
CA VAL A 1 10.18 1.51 -9.50
C VAL A 1 8.72 1.73 -9.16
N ALA A 2 7.93 0.66 -9.03
CA ALA A 2 6.53 0.77 -8.65
C ALA A 2 6.39 1.31 -7.22
N GLY A 3 5.36 2.14 -6.96
CA GLY A 3 5.14 2.72 -5.64
C GLY A 3 4.99 1.66 -4.53
N VAL A 4 4.32 0.55 -4.82
CA VAL A 4 4.16 -0.56 -3.86
C VAL A 4 5.48 -1.24 -3.52
N THR A 5 6.44 -1.32 -4.45
CA THR A 5 7.80 -1.80 -4.17
C THR A 5 8.55 -0.83 -3.27
N THR A 6 8.42 0.48 -3.52
CA THR A 6 8.97 1.49 -2.61
C THR A 6 8.34 1.41 -1.22
N TYR A 7 7.03 1.16 -1.14
CA TYR A 7 6.35 0.94 0.15
C TYR A 7 6.91 -0.28 0.88
N ALA A 8 7.26 -1.36 0.18
CA ALA A 8 7.90 -2.53 0.81
C ALA A 8 9.19 -2.14 1.54
N TYR A 9 10.04 -1.30 0.95
CA TYR A 9 11.27 -0.82 1.62
C TYR A 9 10.98 0.01 2.88
N LEU A 10 9.87 0.78 2.87
CA LEU A 10 9.49 1.60 4.02
C LEU A 10 8.94 0.75 5.18
N THR A 11 8.42 -0.44 4.91
CA THR A 11 7.90 -1.35 5.95
C THR A 11 8.98 -2.18 6.62
N HIS A 12 10.11 -2.42 5.96
CA HIS A 12 11.23 -3.21 6.47
C HIS A 12 11.67 -2.77 7.90
N PRO A 13 12.05 -1.51 8.16
CA PRO A 13 12.49 -1.09 9.50
C PRO A 13 11.40 -1.25 10.56
N LEU A 14 10.13 -1.20 10.19
CA LEU A 14 9.02 -1.37 11.11
C LEU A 14 8.84 -2.83 11.53
N ILE A 15 9.01 -3.76 10.58
CA ILE A 15 8.98 -5.19 10.89
C ILE A 15 10.19 -5.58 11.74
N VAL A 16 11.37 -5.04 11.45
CA VAL A 16 12.57 -5.27 12.30
C VAL A 16 12.32 -4.77 13.73
N ALA A 17 11.66 -3.61 13.89
CA ALA A 17 11.43 -3.01 15.21
C ALA A 17 10.24 -3.61 15.97
N TRP A 18 9.16 -3.96 15.29
CA TRP A 18 7.87 -4.31 15.91
C TRP A 18 7.31 -5.66 15.49
N GLY A 19 7.92 -6.33 14.53
CA GLY A 19 7.59 -7.70 14.11
C GLY A 19 6.13 -7.91 13.76
N ARG A 20 5.61 -9.05 14.20
CA ARG A 20 4.24 -9.50 13.92
C ARG A 20 3.17 -8.55 14.45
N ASP A 21 3.41 -7.85 15.55
CA ASP A 21 2.44 -6.92 16.14
C ASP A 21 2.09 -5.80 15.17
N TRP A 22 3.11 -5.22 14.51
CA TRP A 22 2.85 -4.19 13.51
C TRP A 22 2.15 -4.76 12.27
N LEU A 23 2.56 -5.94 11.82
CA LEU A 23 1.93 -6.61 10.68
C LEU A 23 0.45 -6.91 10.93
N GLN A 24 0.07 -7.17 12.18
CA GLN A 24 -1.28 -7.52 12.57
C GLN A 24 -2.17 -6.31 12.87
N TYR A 25 -1.62 -5.24 13.44
CA TYR A 25 -2.40 -4.14 14.00
C TYR A 25 -1.95 -2.75 13.55
N GLY A 26 -0.80 -2.65 12.93
CA GLY A 26 -0.24 -1.38 12.51
C GLY A 26 -0.85 -0.84 11.22
N GLY A 27 -0.12 0.07 10.62
CA GLY A 27 -0.51 0.71 9.37
C GLY A 27 0.07 2.11 9.26
N GLY A 28 -0.60 2.96 8.48
CA GLY A 28 -0.19 4.34 8.33
C GLY A 28 -0.59 4.93 6.98
N GLU A 29 -0.13 6.14 6.74
CA GLU A 29 -0.33 6.85 5.49
C GLU A 29 0.95 6.91 4.68
N VAL A 30 0.94 6.38 3.46
CA VAL A 30 2.01 6.52 2.49
C VAL A 30 1.64 7.54 1.42
N ARG A 31 2.56 8.47 1.13
CA ARG A 31 2.44 9.49 0.08
C ARG A 31 3.61 9.38 -0.89
N PHE A 32 3.29 9.15 -2.15
CA PHE A 32 4.25 9.12 -3.25
C PHE A 32 4.34 10.52 -3.87
N ARG A 33 5.41 11.24 -3.61
CA ARG A 33 5.60 12.64 -4.03
C ARG A 33 6.38 12.77 -5.33
N ARG A 34 7.34 11.87 -5.55
CA ARG A 34 8.20 11.83 -6.73
C ARG A 34 8.50 10.38 -7.12
N PRO A 35 8.74 10.11 -8.39
CA PRO A 35 9.11 8.75 -8.83
C PRO A 35 10.47 8.35 -8.27
N VAL A 36 10.62 7.06 -7.97
CA VAL A 36 11.89 6.38 -7.71
C VAL A 36 12.23 5.62 -8.98
N PHE A 37 13.45 5.79 -9.47
CA PHE A 37 13.90 5.16 -10.69
C PHE A 37 14.72 3.89 -10.41
N ASP A 38 14.87 3.05 -11.42
CA ASP A 38 15.78 1.92 -11.35
C ASP A 38 17.22 2.42 -11.26
N GLY A 39 17.99 1.83 -10.33
CA GLY A 39 19.36 2.25 -10.04
C GLY A 39 19.47 3.39 -8.99
N ASP A 40 18.36 4.01 -8.56
CA ASP A 40 18.40 4.97 -7.44
C ASP A 40 18.82 4.27 -6.13
N LEU A 41 19.77 4.84 -5.41
CA LEU A 41 20.09 4.44 -4.04
C LEU A 41 19.07 5.07 -3.09
N LEU A 42 18.10 4.28 -2.63
CA LEU A 42 17.04 4.75 -1.74
C LEU A 42 17.40 4.51 -0.29
N ARG A 43 17.45 5.59 0.52
CA ARG A 43 17.59 5.51 1.97
C ARG A 43 16.23 5.68 2.64
N CYS A 44 15.85 4.71 3.46
CA CYS A 44 14.65 4.75 4.29
C CYS A 44 15.04 5.14 5.70
N THR A 45 14.79 6.41 6.07
CA THR A 45 15.24 6.99 7.35
C THR A 45 14.04 7.25 8.25
N PRO A 46 14.03 6.75 9.50
CA PRO A 46 13.01 7.12 10.48
C PRO A 46 13.17 8.58 10.91
N VAL A 47 12.03 9.28 10.99
CA VAL A 47 11.94 10.68 11.43
C VAL A 47 10.82 10.76 12.47
N THR A 48 11.13 11.30 13.64
CA THR A 48 10.16 11.49 14.72
C THR A 48 9.79 12.96 14.87
N ASP A 49 8.51 13.23 15.09
CA ASP A 49 7.99 14.54 15.45
C ASP A 49 6.99 14.35 16.60
N GLY A 50 7.44 14.61 17.83
CA GLY A 50 6.71 14.25 19.04
C GLY A 50 6.50 12.74 19.13
N ASP A 51 5.24 12.33 19.22
CA ASP A 51 4.83 10.92 19.27
C ASP A 51 4.64 10.28 17.88
N ASP A 52 4.73 11.09 16.81
CA ASP A 52 4.57 10.63 15.44
C ASP A 52 5.89 10.08 14.88
N LEU A 53 5.81 8.94 14.21
CA LEU A 53 6.92 8.32 13.50
C LEU A 53 6.61 8.27 12.00
N ALA A 54 7.52 8.79 11.20
CA ALA A 54 7.50 8.65 9.75
C ALA A 54 8.76 7.96 9.26
N ILE A 55 8.66 7.23 8.15
CA ILE A 55 9.81 6.75 7.38
C ILE A 55 9.89 7.58 6.10
N HIS A 56 11.02 8.25 5.91
CA HIS A 56 11.29 9.03 4.72
C HIS A 56 12.17 8.24 3.76
N ALA A 57 11.72 8.09 2.51
CA ALA A 57 12.52 7.54 1.43
C ALA A 57 13.16 8.68 0.63
N VAL A 58 14.48 8.76 0.65
CA VAL A 58 15.27 9.80 -0.02
C VAL A 58 16.33 9.15 -0.92
N THR A 59 16.63 9.79 -2.05
CA THR A 59 17.72 9.38 -2.95
C THR A 59 18.96 10.22 -2.74
N ASP A 60 18.80 11.48 -2.28
CA ASP A 60 19.86 12.39 -1.86
C ASP A 60 19.44 13.05 -0.54
N GLU A 61 20.36 13.22 0.39
CA GLU A 61 20.11 13.84 1.70
C GLU A 61 19.66 15.30 1.61
N GLN A 62 20.00 15.99 0.53
CA GLN A 62 19.60 17.38 0.28
C GLN A 62 18.23 17.49 -0.43
N GLU A 63 17.67 16.39 -0.89
CA GLU A 63 16.37 16.37 -1.54
C GLU A 63 15.22 16.22 -0.55
N GLN A 64 14.07 16.79 -0.93
CA GLN A 64 12.79 16.48 -0.28
C GLN A 64 12.47 15.00 -0.46
N PRO A 65 11.91 14.31 0.54
CA PRO A 65 11.58 12.91 0.45
C PRO A 65 10.73 12.61 -0.78
N ARG A 66 11.09 11.56 -1.53
CA ARG A 66 10.30 11.07 -2.66
C ARG A 66 9.06 10.34 -2.21
N VAL A 67 9.16 9.63 -1.09
CA VAL A 67 8.03 8.96 -0.44
C VAL A 67 8.11 9.21 1.06
N ILE A 68 6.95 9.43 1.69
CA ILE A 68 6.80 9.55 3.14
C ILE A 68 5.79 8.52 3.60
N PHE A 69 6.13 7.75 4.61
CA PHE A 69 5.22 6.85 5.29
C PHE A 69 5.08 7.25 6.76
N GLN A 70 3.97 7.89 7.11
CA GLN A 70 3.59 8.16 8.50
C GLN A 70 2.99 6.89 9.08
N THR A 71 3.74 6.21 9.94
CA THR A 71 3.34 4.92 10.48
C THR A 71 2.56 5.04 11.77
N GLN A 72 1.67 4.08 11.99
CA GLN A 72 0.93 3.89 13.23
C GLN A 72 1.17 2.46 13.73
N ARG A 73 1.50 2.32 15.02
CA ARG A 73 1.72 1.01 15.64
C ARG A 73 0.44 0.39 16.19
N GLN A 74 -0.50 1.24 16.63
CA GLN A 74 -1.70 0.79 17.32
C GLN A 74 -2.83 0.45 16.36
N SER A 75 -3.63 -0.52 16.76
CA SER A 75 -4.86 -0.88 16.07
C SER A 75 -5.82 0.31 15.97
N VAL A 76 -6.38 0.48 14.78
CA VAL A 76 -7.46 1.43 14.52
C VAL A 76 -8.73 0.61 14.24
N PRO A 77 -9.90 0.98 14.81
CA PRO A 77 -11.15 0.30 14.51
C PRO A 77 -11.43 0.21 13.01
N LEU A 78 -11.95 -0.94 12.57
CA LEU A 78 -12.40 -1.10 11.20
C LEU A 78 -13.65 -0.24 10.97
N ASN A 79 -13.56 0.68 10.01
CA ASN A 79 -14.72 1.44 9.54
C ASN A 79 -15.42 0.69 8.41
N ALA A 80 -16.74 0.86 8.28
CA ALA A 80 -17.47 0.40 7.11
C ALA A 80 -16.98 1.13 5.84
N LEU A 81 -17.15 0.48 4.68
CA LEU A 81 -16.95 1.15 3.40
C LEU A 81 -17.90 2.36 3.30
N ARG A 82 -17.37 3.50 2.89
CA ARG A 82 -18.18 4.72 2.70
C ARG A 82 -19.18 4.55 1.54
N ILE A 83 -20.18 5.40 1.49
CA ILE A 83 -21.16 5.43 0.40
C ILE A 83 -20.46 5.97 -0.87
N GLY A 84 -20.68 5.29 -2.00
CA GLY A 84 -20.12 5.66 -3.29
C GLY A 84 -20.45 4.64 -4.38
N GLU A 85 -19.71 4.69 -5.48
CA GLU A 85 -19.84 3.76 -6.61
C GLU A 85 -19.22 2.40 -6.21
N LYS A 86 -20.07 1.40 -5.99
CA LYS A 86 -19.60 0.04 -5.67
C LYS A 86 -18.99 -0.60 -6.91
N LEU A 87 -17.79 -1.16 -6.75
CA LEU A 87 -17.08 -1.89 -7.80
C LEU A 87 -17.30 -3.40 -7.67
N PRO A 88 -17.14 -4.18 -8.77
CA PRO A 88 -17.14 -5.63 -8.70
C PRO A 88 -16.04 -6.14 -7.76
N ASP A 89 -16.36 -7.20 -6.99
CA ASP A 89 -15.39 -7.84 -6.12
C ASP A 89 -14.31 -8.54 -6.97
N ILE A 90 -13.05 -8.48 -6.51
CA ILE A 90 -11.93 -9.21 -7.10
C ILE A 90 -11.44 -10.25 -6.09
N THR A 91 -11.19 -11.47 -6.55
CA THR A 91 -10.65 -12.55 -5.71
C THR A 91 -9.31 -13.01 -6.26
N ILE A 92 -8.30 -13.09 -5.37
CA ILE A 92 -6.92 -13.48 -5.72
C ILE A 92 -6.41 -14.47 -4.67
N ALA A 93 -5.74 -15.55 -5.14
CA ALA A 93 -5.00 -16.44 -4.25
C ALA A 93 -3.68 -15.78 -3.83
N LEU A 94 -3.40 -15.74 -2.52
CA LEU A 94 -2.21 -15.14 -1.93
C LEU A 94 -1.01 -16.10 -2.02
N ASN A 95 -0.59 -16.40 -3.25
CA ASN A 95 0.55 -17.26 -3.54
C ASN A 95 1.45 -16.60 -4.61
N GLY A 96 2.64 -17.14 -4.81
CA GLY A 96 3.61 -16.56 -5.75
C GLY A 96 3.84 -15.07 -5.48
N GLU A 97 3.56 -14.22 -6.47
CA GLU A 97 3.76 -12.77 -6.38
C GLU A 97 2.86 -12.06 -5.36
N TRP A 98 1.81 -12.72 -4.86
CA TRP A 98 0.87 -12.18 -3.88
C TRP A 98 1.03 -12.79 -2.48
N GLY A 99 2.01 -13.67 -2.30
CA GLY A 99 2.22 -14.45 -1.08
C GLY A 99 3.38 -13.97 -0.21
N CYS A 100 3.94 -14.91 0.54
CA CYS A 100 5.08 -14.67 1.44
C CYS A 100 6.39 -14.33 0.69
N ASP A 101 6.51 -14.73 -0.59
CA ASP A 101 7.70 -14.44 -1.42
C ASP A 101 7.74 -13.00 -1.96
N TYR A 102 6.71 -12.19 -1.73
CA TYR A 102 6.67 -10.82 -2.23
C TYR A 102 7.87 -10.00 -1.75
N GLY A 103 8.27 -10.15 -0.48
CA GLY A 103 9.42 -9.47 0.10
C GLY A 103 10.70 -9.73 -0.68
N ASN A 104 11.03 -10.98 -0.94
CA ASN A 104 12.22 -11.38 -1.70
C ASN A 104 12.26 -10.72 -3.09
N ARG A 105 11.13 -10.63 -3.77
CA ARG A 105 11.02 -9.98 -5.09
C ARG A 105 11.16 -8.47 -5.01
N ALA A 106 10.71 -7.87 -3.92
CA ALA A 106 10.88 -6.44 -3.65
C ALA A 106 12.26 -6.06 -3.10
N GLY A 107 13.10 -7.06 -2.77
CA GLY A 107 14.42 -6.84 -2.16
C GLY A 107 14.37 -6.67 -0.64
N ASP A 108 13.28 -7.07 0.02
CA ASP A 108 13.19 -7.23 1.47
C ASP A 108 13.65 -8.65 1.83
N ASP A 109 14.81 -8.76 2.44
CA ASP A 109 15.50 -10.02 2.75
C ASP A 109 15.13 -10.62 4.12
N LEU A 110 14.08 -10.11 4.77
CA LEU A 110 13.62 -10.67 6.04
C LEU A 110 13.01 -12.06 5.83
N SER A 111 13.67 -13.09 6.36
CA SER A 111 13.17 -14.47 6.34
C SER A 111 11.86 -14.65 7.11
N PHE A 112 11.53 -13.69 7.98
CA PHE A 112 10.32 -13.66 8.80
C PHE A 112 9.04 -14.00 8.02
N TYR A 113 8.89 -13.49 6.79
CA TYR A 113 7.70 -13.75 5.98
C TYR A 113 7.61 -15.19 5.50
N THR A 114 8.74 -15.76 5.06
CA THR A 114 8.81 -17.15 4.60
C THR A 114 8.78 -18.13 5.74
N ASP A 115 9.48 -17.86 6.85
CA ASP A 115 9.56 -18.71 8.03
C ASP A 115 8.20 -18.89 8.70
N GLU A 116 7.40 -17.83 8.75
CA GLU A 116 6.06 -17.84 9.36
C GLU A 116 4.93 -17.96 8.30
N ASN A 117 5.25 -18.10 7.01
CA ASN A 117 4.30 -18.11 5.89
C ASN A 117 3.35 -16.91 5.88
N LEU A 118 3.84 -15.72 6.20
CA LEU A 118 3.06 -14.49 6.30
C LEU A 118 3.08 -13.70 5.00
N VAL A 119 1.95 -13.15 4.61
CA VAL A 119 1.84 -12.25 3.46
C VAL A 119 2.49 -10.92 3.78
N HIS A 120 3.36 -10.44 2.87
CA HIS A 120 4.06 -9.17 3.02
C HIS A 120 3.07 -7.98 2.99
N PRO A 121 3.22 -6.95 3.85
CA PRO A 121 2.26 -5.84 3.96
C PRO A 121 2.11 -5.00 2.69
N ALA A 122 3.10 -4.98 1.80
CA ALA A 122 3.01 -4.28 0.52
C ALA A 122 2.06 -4.98 -0.48
N VAL A 123 1.63 -6.20 -0.20
CA VAL A 123 0.58 -6.87 -0.99
C VAL A 123 -0.75 -6.11 -0.87
N TRP A 124 -1.05 -5.51 0.27
CA TRP A 124 -2.32 -4.79 0.45
C TRP A 124 -2.51 -3.62 -0.51
N PRO A 125 -1.59 -2.64 -0.60
CA PRO A 125 -1.71 -1.59 -1.63
C PRO A 125 -1.51 -2.12 -3.05
N ALA A 126 -0.80 -3.23 -3.26
CA ALA A 126 -0.69 -3.85 -4.57
C ALA A 126 -2.04 -4.45 -5.03
N LEU A 127 -2.81 -5.06 -4.12
CA LEU A 127 -4.17 -5.53 -4.41
C LEU A 127 -5.14 -4.35 -4.66
N ALA A 128 -5.02 -3.24 -3.93
CA ALA A 128 -5.78 -2.02 -4.23
C ALA A 128 -5.43 -1.46 -5.61
N ASN A 129 -4.17 -1.53 -6.04
CA ASN A 129 -3.75 -1.20 -7.40
C ASN A 129 -4.44 -2.08 -8.46
N GLN A 130 -4.70 -3.38 -8.17
CA GLN A 130 -5.46 -4.24 -9.08
C GLN A 130 -6.90 -3.77 -9.25
N VAL A 131 -7.53 -3.30 -8.17
CA VAL A 131 -8.88 -2.70 -8.24
C VAL A 131 -8.88 -1.47 -9.14
N VAL A 132 -7.90 -0.57 -8.95
CA VAL A 132 -7.77 0.63 -9.81
C VAL A 132 -7.57 0.23 -11.27
N TYR A 133 -6.63 -0.67 -11.53
CA TYR A 133 -6.29 -1.12 -12.89
C TYR A 133 -7.47 -1.75 -13.62
N GLN A 134 -8.24 -2.60 -12.93
CA GLN A 134 -9.31 -3.36 -13.58
C GLN A 134 -10.61 -2.57 -13.75
N HIS A 135 -10.91 -1.63 -12.85
CA HIS A 135 -12.24 -1.04 -12.78
C HIS A 135 -12.27 0.49 -12.88
N VAL A 136 -11.16 1.19 -12.67
CA VAL A 136 -11.20 2.65 -12.47
C VAL A 136 -10.31 3.40 -13.45
N ALA A 137 -9.11 2.90 -13.73
CA ALA A 137 -8.12 3.57 -14.58
C ALA A 137 -8.55 3.59 -16.04
N ARG A 138 -8.27 4.72 -16.70
CA ARG A 138 -8.47 4.95 -18.13
C ARG A 138 -7.11 5.20 -18.80
N GLY A 139 -6.39 4.13 -19.11
CA GLY A 139 -5.03 4.21 -19.67
C GLY A 139 -3.96 4.27 -18.59
N SER A 140 -2.93 5.10 -18.78
CA SER A 140 -1.86 5.26 -17.79
C SER A 140 -2.38 5.92 -16.51
N TRP A 141 -1.98 5.39 -15.38
CA TRP A 141 -2.43 5.84 -14.07
C TRP A 141 -1.29 5.85 -13.05
N ILE A 142 -1.45 6.57 -11.94
CA ILE A 142 -0.41 6.74 -10.93
C ILE A 142 -1.01 6.60 -9.53
N HIS A 143 -0.49 5.66 -8.74
CA HIS A 143 -0.77 5.59 -7.31
C HIS A 143 -0.10 6.77 -6.59
N THR A 144 -0.87 7.57 -5.87
CA THR A 144 -0.38 8.80 -5.23
C THR A 144 -0.35 8.73 -3.71
N ARG A 145 -1.31 7.99 -3.10
CA ARG A 145 -1.45 7.92 -1.65
C ARG A 145 -2.25 6.69 -1.23
N SER A 146 -1.92 6.14 -0.07
CA SER A 146 -2.80 5.21 0.65
C SER A 146 -2.74 5.44 2.15
N ILE A 147 -3.90 5.35 2.81
CA ILE A 147 -3.98 5.09 4.24
C ILE A 147 -4.26 3.60 4.38
N ILE A 148 -3.34 2.86 5.00
CA ILE A 148 -3.39 1.41 5.14
C ILE A 148 -3.57 1.09 6.62
N ARG A 149 -4.50 0.19 6.95
CA ARG A 149 -4.72 -0.28 8.31
C ARG A 149 -4.79 -1.80 8.31
N HIS A 150 -3.98 -2.41 9.16
CA HIS A 150 -3.98 -3.85 9.34
C HIS A 150 -5.01 -4.21 10.43
N HIS A 151 -5.76 -5.28 10.18
CA HIS A 151 -6.78 -5.83 11.11
C HIS A 151 -6.54 -7.31 11.38
N GLY A 152 -5.50 -7.89 10.81
CA GLY A 152 -5.10 -9.27 10.96
C GLY A 152 -3.96 -9.61 10.02
N VAL A 153 -3.45 -10.83 10.11
CA VAL A 153 -2.47 -11.39 9.19
C VAL A 153 -3.15 -12.30 8.18
N ALA A 154 -2.53 -12.49 7.03
CA ALA A 154 -2.88 -13.53 6.07
C ALA A 154 -1.65 -14.39 5.77
N HIS A 155 -1.87 -15.59 5.28
CA HIS A 155 -0.84 -16.58 5.02
C HIS A 155 -0.76 -16.90 3.53
N GLY A 156 0.41 -17.33 3.11
CA GLY A 156 0.57 -17.85 1.74
C GLY A 156 -0.37 -19.02 1.50
N GLY A 157 -1.14 -18.93 0.39
CA GLY A 157 -2.18 -19.90 0.04
C GLY A 157 -3.61 -19.47 0.40
N ASP A 158 -3.79 -18.45 1.24
CA ASP A 158 -5.10 -17.87 1.53
C ASP A 158 -5.72 -17.26 0.25
N ILE A 159 -7.04 -17.09 0.28
CA ILE A 159 -7.77 -16.42 -0.79
C ILE A 159 -8.25 -15.07 -0.26
N ALA A 160 -7.79 -13.99 -0.90
CA ALA A 160 -8.21 -12.63 -0.60
C ALA A 160 -9.33 -12.19 -1.54
N THR A 161 -10.37 -11.56 -0.98
CA THR A 161 -11.43 -10.89 -1.72
C THR A 161 -11.36 -9.39 -1.44
N MET A 162 -11.20 -8.58 -2.49
CA MET A 162 -11.24 -7.12 -2.41
C MET A 162 -12.68 -6.64 -2.64
N LYS A 163 -13.26 -5.99 -1.62
CA LYS A 163 -14.52 -5.24 -1.73
C LYS A 163 -14.21 -3.77 -1.75
N SER A 164 -14.70 -3.04 -2.74
CA SER A 164 -14.27 -1.68 -2.97
C SER A 164 -15.38 -0.75 -3.45
N VAL A 165 -15.19 0.53 -3.15
CA VAL A 165 -16.12 1.62 -3.49
C VAL A 165 -15.30 2.82 -3.95
N VAL A 166 -15.64 3.43 -5.09
CA VAL A 166 -15.12 4.76 -5.44
C VAL A 166 -15.93 5.80 -4.66
N VAL A 167 -15.26 6.43 -3.69
CA VAL A 167 -15.87 7.40 -2.79
C VAL A 167 -15.93 8.79 -3.41
N ARG A 168 -14.91 9.12 -4.21
CA ARG A 168 -14.79 10.46 -4.79
C ARG A 168 -13.97 10.42 -6.08
N ARG A 169 -14.39 11.25 -7.05
CA ARG A 169 -13.61 11.63 -8.25
C ARG A 169 -13.43 13.14 -8.27
N PHE A 170 -12.27 13.62 -8.70
CA PHE A 170 -11.99 15.07 -8.82
C PHE A 170 -10.81 15.32 -9.76
N GLU A 171 -10.73 16.55 -10.30
CA GLU A 171 -9.63 16.98 -11.15
C GLU A 171 -8.51 17.63 -10.32
N SER A 172 -7.30 17.13 -10.47
CA SER A 172 -6.07 17.73 -9.96
C SER A 172 -4.85 17.12 -10.65
N HIS A 173 -4.30 17.81 -11.65
CA HIS A 173 -3.22 17.30 -12.51
C HIS A 173 -3.59 15.97 -13.18
N GLY A 174 -4.82 15.88 -13.69
CA GLY A 174 -5.50 14.70 -14.18
C GLY A 174 -6.68 14.30 -13.29
N GLU A 175 -7.51 13.37 -13.80
CA GLU A 175 -8.61 12.83 -13.03
C GLU A 175 -8.08 11.94 -11.90
N ARG A 176 -8.53 12.20 -10.67
CA ARG A 176 -8.21 11.40 -9.49
C ARG A 176 -9.43 10.67 -8.97
N ALA A 177 -9.18 9.50 -8.41
CA ALA A 177 -10.18 8.73 -7.67
C ALA A 177 -9.66 8.42 -6.27
N ILE A 178 -10.56 8.48 -5.28
CA ILE A 178 -10.35 7.96 -3.92
C ILE A 178 -11.26 6.76 -3.77
N LEU A 179 -10.68 5.63 -3.38
CA LEU A 179 -11.36 4.37 -3.14
C LEU A 179 -11.25 3.96 -1.68
N ASP A 180 -12.31 3.39 -1.13
CA ASP A 180 -12.21 2.51 0.03
C ASP A 180 -12.09 1.07 -0.46
N VAL A 181 -11.13 0.33 0.11
CA VAL A 181 -10.89 -1.08 -0.19
C VAL A 181 -10.81 -1.87 1.11
N HIS A 182 -11.65 -2.89 1.24
CA HIS A 182 -11.52 -3.92 2.27
C HIS A 182 -10.95 -5.18 1.63
N ILE A 183 -9.93 -5.75 2.25
CA ILE A 183 -9.34 -7.03 1.84
C ILE A 183 -9.75 -8.06 2.88
N GLU A 184 -10.56 -9.02 2.43
CA GLU A 184 -11.11 -10.08 3.26
C GLU A 184 -10.41 -11.41 3.00
N VAL A 185 -10.09 -12.14 4.07
CA VAL A 185 -9.61 -13.52 4.04
C VAL A 185 -10.51 -14.32 4.97
N ALA A 186 -11.06 -15.43 4.47
CA ALA A 186 -12.00 -16.28 5.22
C ALA A 186 -13.16 -15.48 5.87
N GLY A 187 -13.69 -14.48 5.16
CA GLY A 187 -14.80 -13.63 5.61
C GLY A 187 -14.46 -12.58 6.68
N LYS A 188 -13.17 -12.38 6.99
CA LYS A 188 -12.70 -11.36 7.91
C LYS A 188 -11.85 -10.34 7.18
N VAL A 189 -12.05 -9.05 7.45
CA VAL A 189 -11.18 -8.00 6.91
C VAL A 189 -9.81 -8.08 7.59
N VAL A 190 -8.77 -8.33 6.81
CA VAL A 190 -7.35 -8.37 7.28
C VAL A 190 -6.64 -7.05 7.03
N ALA A 191 -7.08 -6.29 6.02
CA ALA A 191 -6.60 -4.94 5.78
C ALA A 191 -7.71 -4.05 5.22
N SER A 192 -7.68 -2.76 5.55
CA SER A 192 -8.51 -1.73 4.94
C SER A 192 -7.66 -0.58 4.43
N LEU A 193 -8.04 -0.01 3.28
CA LEU A 193 -7.31 1.09 2.65
C LEU A 193 -8.27 2.20 2.24
N GLU A 194 -7.83 3.45 2.45
CA GLU A 194 -8.24 4.56 1.60
C GLU A 194 -7.12 4.72 0.55
N HIS A 195 -7.46 4.55 -0.72
CA HIS A 195 -6.49 4.49 -1.81
C HIS A 195 -6.77 5.59 -2.83
N GLU A 196 -5.76 6.43 -3.12
CA GLU A 196 -5.85 7.53 -4.06
C GLU A 196 -4.93 7.31 -5.26
N ALA A 197 -5.48 7.49 -6.46
CA ALA A 197 -4.74 7.41 -7.70
C ALA A 197 -5.16 8.49 -8.69
N ILE A 198 -4.22 8.94 -9.55
CA ILE A 198 -4.53 9.61 -10.80
C ILE A 198 -4.95 8.51 -11.78
N VAL A 199 -6.20 8.50 -12.22
CA VAL A 199 -6.80 7.42 -13.00
C VAL A 199 -6.93 7.73 -14.49
N ALA A 200 -6.73 9.01 -14.84
CA ALA A 200 -6.50 9.47 -16.20
C ALA A 200 -5.53 10.64 -16.17
N LEU A 201 -4.46 10.57 -16.97
CA LEU A 201 -3.52 11.67 -17.11
C LEU A 201 -4.15 12.77 -17.99
N PRO A 202 -3.74 14.06 -17.81
CA PRO A 202 -4.17 15.12 -18.69
C PRO A 202 -3.81 14.79 -20.14
N GLU A 203 -4.69 15.16 -21.08
CA GLU A 203 -4.35 15.08 -22.49
C GLU A 203 -3.12 15.98 -22.75
N SER A 204 -2.11 15.42 -23.41
CA SER A 204 -0.96 16.21 -23.84
C SER A 204 -1.46 17.25 -24.84
N THR A 205 -1.51 18.52 -24.46
CA THR A 205 -1.68 19.61 -25.43
C THR A 205 -0.47 19.62 -26.32
N SER A 206 -0.65 19.12 -27.55
CA SER A 206 0.33 19.15 -28.65
C SER A 206 0.62 20.58 -29.06
#